data_bf62e79917f884983da43cc77f99711c
#
_entry.id   bf62e79917f884983da43cc77f99711c
#
_cell.length_a   1.000
_cell.length_b   1.000
_cell.length_c   1.000
_cell.angle_alpha   90.00
_cell.angle_beta   90.00
_cell.angle_gamma   90.00
#
_symmetry.space_group_name_H-M   'P 1'
#
loop_
_entity.id
_entity.type
_entity.pdbx_description
1 polymer ?
#
loop_
_entity_poly.entity_id
_entity_poly.type
_entity_poly.pdbx_seq_one_letter_code
_entity_poly.pdbx_strand_id
1 'polypeptide(L)'
;MRLTLIITLLLALTPSANAANTGGGSAPAPAPVATPTPTPTPTPAAPTPTPAAVKTVNAELAKVTTLLNANNFKQALLDLKVIDSEFKNNADVNNLLGYSSRKLKQYKPAATYYEKALKINPNHLGALEYQGELFVLTNKVSFAKKNLVKLEKLCGLKCGEYLDLKKAIGKK
;
A
#
# COMPACT_ATOMS: atom_id res chain seq x y z
N MET A 1 -22.82 35.00 19.66
CA MET A 1 -23.17 34.17 20.84
C MET A 1 -22.19 33.03 20.95
N ARG A 2 -21.41 33.05 22.02
CA ARG A 2 -20.40 32.01 22.34
C ARG A 2 -21.11 30.89 23.07
N LEU A 3 -20.87 29.64 22.70
CA LEU A 3 -21.24 28.49 23.54
C LEU A 3 -20.00 27.58 23.68
N THR A 4 -19.38 27.73 24.82
CA THR A 4 -18.26 26.94 25.30
C THR A 4 -18.81 25.66 25.95
N LEU A 5 -18.44 24.49 25.51
CA LEU A 5 -18.77 23.24 26.18
C LEU A 5 -17.49 22.63 26.76
N ILE A 6 -17.41 22.70 28.10
CA ILE A 6 -16.37 22.06 28.91
C ILE A 6 -16.85 20.65 29.21
N ILE A 7 -16.08 19.64 28.85
CA ILE A 7 -16.29 18.26 29.29
C ILE A 7 -15.13 17.86 30.19
N THR A 8 -15.48 17.66 31.45
CA THR A 8 -14.64 17.23 32.57
C THR A 8 -14.20 15.77 32.45
N LEU A 9 -12.91 15.56 32.68
CA LEU A 9 -12.23 14.26 32.77
C LEU A 9 -12.48 13.63 34.15
N LEU A 10 -13.05 12.43 34.22
CA LEU A 10 -13.13 11.62 35.42
C LEU A 10 -12.08 10.49 35.34
N LEU A 11 -11.08 10.59 36.21
CA LEU A 11 -10.14 9.50 36.53
C LEU A 11 -10.80 8.56 37.55
N ALA A 12 -10.87 7.27 37.28
CA ALA A 12 -11.19 6.24 38.29
C ALA A 12 -9.95 5.37 38.52
N LEU A 13 -9.38 5.51 39.72
CA LEU A 13 -8.40 4.58 40.29
C LEU A 13 -9.13 3.40 40.92
N THR A 14 -8.64 2.15 40.69
CA THR A 14 -9.01 0.97 41.47
C THR A 14 -7.75 0.36 42.10
N PRO A 15 -7.79 0.01 43.40
CA PRO A 15 -6.63 -0.55 44.07
C PRO A 15 -6.54 -2.08 43.98
N SER A 16 -5.30 -2.57 43.93
CA SER A 16 -4.92 -3.98 44.03
C SER A 16 -5.14 -4.53 45.41
N ALA A 17 -5.70 -5.72 45.52
CA ALA A 17 -5.70 -6.52 46.76
C ALA A 17 -4.72 -7.68 46.64
N ASN A 18 -3.76 -7.71 47.56
CA ASN A 18 -2.77 -8.76 47.79
C ASN A 18 -3.34 -9.75 48.79
N ALA A 19 -3.33 -11.04 48.52
CA ALA A 19 -3.65 -12.08 49.49
C ALA A 19 -2.54 -13.11 49.53
N ALA A 20 -1.77 -13.08 50.59
CA ALA A 20 -0.84 -14.12 50.97
C ALA A 20 -1.60 -15.31 51.56
N ASN A 21 -1.28 -16.52 51.15
CA ASN A 21 -1.68 -17.73 51.86
C ASN A 21 -0.45 -18.59 52.19
N THR A 22 -0.13 -18.68 53.44
CA THR A 22 0.85 -19.59 54.05
C THR A 22 0.16 -20.91 54.35
N GLY A 23 0.67 -22.01 53.80
CA GLY A 23 0.23 -23.36 54.19
C GLY A 23 1.40 -24.33 54.11
N GLY A 24 1.92 -24.71 55.28
CA GLY A 24 2.95 -25.72 55.44
C GLY A 24 2.40 -27.13 55.16
N GLY A 25 3.20 -27.95 54.54
CA GLY A 25 2.90 -29.37 54.28
C GLY A 25 4.17 -30.17 54.11
N SER A 26 4.31 -31.16 54.99
CA SER A 26 5.40 -32.12 55.20
C SER A 26 6.03 -32.70 53.92
N ALA A 27 7.34 -32.89 53.98
CA ALA A 27 8.12 -33.57 52.94
C ALA A 27 7.84 -35.08 52.88
N PRO A 28 7.63 -35.70 51.73
CA PRO A 28 7.68 -37.14 51.53
C PRO A 28 9.11 -37.63 51.23
N ALA A 29 9.39 -38.86 51.61
CA ALA A 29 10.66 -39.55 51.49
C ALA A 29 11.21 -39.70 50.06
N PRO A 30 12.56 -39.88 49.88
CA PRO A 30 13.15 -39.95 48.56
C PRO A 30 12.80 -41.27 47.87
N ALA A 31 12.33 -41.17 46.62
CA ALA A 31 12.07 -42.28 45.72
C ALA A 31 13.40 -42.82 45.12
N PRO A 32 13.45 -44.10 44.70
CA PRO A 32 14.67 -44.73 44.21
C PRO A 32 15.14 -44.10 42.87
N VAL A 33 16.46 -43.97 42.80
CA VAL A 33 17.18 -43.41 41.63
C VAL A 33 16.93 -44.28 40.40
N ALA A 34 16.23 -43.75 39.39
CA ALA A 34 16.04 -44.37 38.12
C ALA A 34 17.35 -44.26 37.31
N THR A 35 17.81 -45.39 36.75
CA THR A 35 18.94 -45.50 35.83
C THR A 35 18.69 -44.61 34.58
N PRO A 36 19.69 -43.86 34.09
CA PRO A 36 19.50 -43.02 32.89
C PRO A 36 19.28 -43.89 31.66
N THR A 37 18.13 -43.72 31.04
CA THR A 37 17.83 -44.26 29.71
C THR A 37 18.70 -43.52 28.67
N PRO A 38 19.33 -44.23 27.70
CA PRO A 38 20.15 -43.54 26.72
C PRO A 38 19.31 -42.58 25.87
N THR A 39 19.75 -41.34 25.86
CA THR A 39 19.15 -40.26 25.04
C THR A 39 19.24 -40.63 23.56
N PRO A 40 18.15 -40.63 22.80
CA PRO A 40 18.23 -40.86 21.34
C PRO A 40 19.04 -39.74 20.69
N THR A 41 20.02 -40.13 19.89
CA THR A 41 20.82 -39.24 19.07
C THR A 41 19.90 -38.43 18.15
N PRO A 42 20.02 -37.07 18.11
CA PRO A 42 19.16 -36.26 17.25
C PRO A 42 19.44 -36.63 15.79
N THR A 43 18.45 -37.17 15.10
CA THR A 43 18.42 -37.31 13.65
C THR A 43 18.62 -35.94 13.01
N PRO A 44 19.53 -35.75 12.03
CA PRO A 44 19.68 -34.50 11.32
C PRO A 44 18.30 -34.08 10.74
N ALA A 45 17.81 -32.91 11.15
CA ALA A 45 16.59 -32.36 10.62
C ALA A 45 16.75 -32.18 9.10
N ALA A 46 15.78 -32.70 8.35
CA ALA A 46 15.71 -32.45 6.91
C ALA A 46 15.70 -30.93 6.66
N PRO A 47 16.36 -30.43 5.58
CA PRO A 47 16.38 -28.99 5.30
C PRO A 47 14.95 -28.47 5.18
N THR A 48 14.64 -27.52 6.04
CA THR A 48 13.36 -26.81 6.00
C THR A 48 13.22 -26.18 4.61
N PRO A 49 12.13 -26.42 3.87
CA PRO A 49 11.96 -25.79 2.57
C PRO A 49 11.99 -24.26 2.77
N THR A 50 12.91 -23.61 2.04
CA THR A 50 13.00 -22.15 2.00
C THR A 50 11.62 -21.60 1.64
N PRO A 51 11.02 -20.68 2.41
CA PRO A 51 9.72 -20.11 2.08
C PRO A 51 9.79 -19.54 0.66
N ALA A 52 8.94 -20.01 -0.24
CA ALA A 52 8.81 -19.43 -1.55
C ALA A 52 8.54 -17.92 -1.35
N ALA A 53 9.35 -17.05 -1.99
CA ALA A 53 9.24 -15.61 -1.83
C ALA A 53 7.81 -15.19 -2.11
N VAL A 54 7.14 -14.61 -1.11
CA VAL A 54 5.75 -14.16 -1.26
C VAL A 54 5.73 -13.08 -2.33
N LYS A 55 5.02 -13.35 -3.41
CA LYS A 55 4.84 -12.40 -4.52
C LYS A 55 3.98 -11.24 -4.03
N THR A 56 4.55 -10.04 -3.99
CA THR A 56 3.82 -8.82 -3.60
C THR A 56 3.64 -7.90 -4.79
N VAL A 57 2.54 -7.15 -4.83
CA VAL A 57 2.29 -6.17 -5.89
C VAL A 57 3.43 -5.16 -6.00
N ASN A 58 4.02 -4.72 -4.88
CA ASN A 58 5.12 -3.75 -4.89
C ASN A 58 6.39 -4.32 -5.56
N ALA A 59 6.71 -5.59 -5.33
CA ALA A 59 7.85 -6.24 -5.98
C ALA A 59 7.64 -6.35 -7.51
N GLU A 60 6.43 -6.66 -7.95
CA GLU A 60 6.11 -6.70 -9.38
C GLU A 60 6.11 -5.30 -10.02
N LEU A 61 5.57 -4.29 -9.34
CA LEU A 61 5.60 -2.90 -9.82
C LEU A 61 7.02 -2.34 -9.91
N ALA A 62 7.94 -2.75 -9.03
CA ALA A 62 9.35 -2.35 -9.13
C ALA A 62 9.99 -2.82 -10.46
N LYS A 63 9.67 -4.05 -10.91
CA LYS A 63 10.12 -4.57 -12.23
C LYS A 63 9.55 -3.74 -13.37
N VAL A 64 8.26 -3.42 -13.31
CA VAL A 64 7.59 -2.58 -14.31
C VAL A 64 8.19 -1.18 -14.36
N THR A 65 8.54 -0.60 -13.22
CA THR A 65 9.18 0.73 -13.14
C THR A 65 10.47 0.79 -13.96
N THR A 66 11.27 -0.29 -13.96
CA THR A 66 12.47 -0.39 -14.80
C THR A 66 12.12 -0.30 -16.30
N LEU A 67 11.05 -0.98 -16.73
CA LEU A 67 10.57 -0.91 -18.11
C LEU A 67 10.08 0.50 -18.49
N LEU A 68 9.37 1.15 -17.57
CA LEU A 68 8.85 2.51 -17.76
C LEU A 68 10.00 3.52 -17.90
N ASN A 69 11.03 3.41 -17.08
CA ASN A 69 12.23 4.25 -17.14
C ASN A 69 13.01 4.03 -18.44
N ALA A 70 13.01 2.80 -18.97
CA ALA A 70 13.58 2.46 -20.27
C ALA A 70 12.66 2.85 -21.46
N ASN A 71 11.52 3.52 -21.23
CA ASN A 71 10.47 3.83 -22.21
C ASN A 71 9.90 2.61 -22.94
N ASN A 72 10.03 1.41 -22.36
CA ASN A 72 9.47 0.19 -22.90
C ASN A 72 7.99 0.03 -22.50
N PHE A 73 7.16 1.02 -22.93
CA PHE A 73 5.75 1.08 -22.55
C PHE A 73 4.91 -0.10 -23.04
N LYS A 74 5.31 -0.72 -24.16
CA LYS A 74 4.60 -1.88 -24.71
C LYS A 74 4.75 -3.09 -23.78
N GLN A 75 5.98 -3.41 -23.36
CA GLN A 75 6.22 -4.50 -22.43
C GLN A 75 5.64 -4.20 -21.05
N ALA A 76 5.83 -2.97 -20.54
CA ALA A 76 5.24 -2.55 -19.29
C ALA A 76 3.70 -2.72 -19.27
N LEU A 77 3.02 -2.41 -20.37
CA LEU A 77 1.56 -2.59 -20.48
C LEU A 77 1.16 -4.08 -20.44
N LEU A 78 1.95 -4.97 -21.05
CA LEU A 78 1.68 -6.41 -20.99
C LEU A 78 1.86 -6.95 -19.57
N ASP A 79 2.98 -6.63 -18.91
CA ASP A 79 3.28 -7.09 -17.55
C ASP A 79 2.25 -6.54 -16.54
N LEU A 80 1.86 -5.27 -16.67
CA LEU A 80 0.83 -4.66 -15.83
C LEU A 80 -0.53 -5.34 -15.96
N LYS A 81 -0.91 -5.83 -17.14
CA LYS A 81 -2.14 -6.60 -17.32
C LYS A 81 -2.11 -7.93 -16.56
N VAL A 82 -0.95 -8.58 -16.54
CA VAL A 82 -0.76 -9.80 -15.73
C VAL A 82 -0.89 -9.45 -14.25
N ILE A 83 -0.23 -8.39 -13.80
CA ILE A 83 -0.30 -7.91 -12.41
C ILE A 83 -1.75 -7.53 -12.03
N ASP A 84 -2.50 -6.84 -12.90
CA ASP A 84 -3.92 -6.48 -12.65
C ASP A 84 -4.82 -7.72 -12.50
N SER A 85 -4.49 -8.83 -13.20
CA SER A 85 -5.23 -10.09 -13.07
C SER A 85 -4.98 -10.79 -11.74
N GLU A 86 -3.76 -10.66 -11.19
CA GLU A 86 -3.34 -11.26 -9.92
C GLU A 86 -3.70 -10.38 -8.71
N PHE A 87 -3.50 -9.07 -8.83
CA PHE A 87 -3.71 -8.07 -7.78
C PHE A 87 -4.85 -7.13 -8.14
N LYS A 88 -6.07 -7.65 -8.19
CA LYS A 88 -7.27 -6.90 -8.57
C LYS A 88 -7.51 -5.69 -7.64
N ASN A 89 -8.13 -4.66 -8.20
CA ASN A 89 -8.50 -3.44 -7.47
C ASN A 89 -7.31 -2.70 -6.82
N ASN A 90 -6.17 -2.66 -7.49
CA ASN A 90 -5.02 -1.87 -7.07
C ASN A 90 -4.96 -0.56 -7.86
N ALA A 91 -4.92 0.58 -7.15
CA ALA A 91 -4.92 1.91 -7.77
C ALA A 91 -3.62 2.21 -8.52
N ASP A 92 -2.46 1.80 -7.97
CA ASP A 92 -1.16 2.02 -8.59
C ASP A 92 -1.04 1.23 -9.91
N VAL A 93 -1.48 -0.03 -9.91
CA VAL A 93 -1.49 -0.87 -11.13
C VAL A 93 -2.35 -0.19 -12.23
N ASN A 94 -3.56 0.24 -11.88
CA ASN A 94 -4.43 0.91 -12.84
C ASN A 94 -3.88 2.27 -13.29
N ASN A 95 -3.23 3.02 -12.40
CA ASN A 95 -2.53 4.25 -12.77
C ASN A 95 -1.42 3.98 -13.81
N LEU A 96 -0.58 2.97 -13.59
CA LEU A 96 0.52 2.63 -14.51
C LEU A 96 0.04 2.01 -15.82
N LEU A 97 -1.07 1.25 -15.82
CA LEU A 97 -1.77 0.83 -17.05
C LEU A 97 -2.23 2.04 -17.86
N GLY A 98 -2.81 3.04 -17.19
CA GLY A 98 -3.20 4.31 -17.81
C GLY A 98 -2.01 5.06 -18.37
N TYR A 99 -0.92 5.18 -17.61
CA TYR A 99 0.31 5.83 -18.04
C TYR A 99 0.91 5.17 -19.27
N SER A 100 1.10 3.85 -19.26
CA SER A 100 1.66 3.09 -20.38
C SER A 100 0.78 3.23 -21.64
N SER A 101 -0.54 3.12 -21.48
CA SER A 101 -1.50 3.29 -22.57
C SER A 101 -1.43 4.71 -23.18
N ARG A 102 -1.34 5.75 -22.32
CA ARG A 102 -1.22 7.14 -22.77
C ARG A 102 0.08 7.38 -23.54
N LYS A 103 1.21 6.83 -23.07
CA LYS A 103 2.51 6.92 -23.76
C LYS A 103 2.48 6.23 -25.13
N LEU A 104 1.68 5.17 -25.26
CA LEU A 104 1.41 4.49 -26.53
C LEU A 104 0.30 5.18 -27.40
N LYS A 105 -0.16 6.38 -26.98
CA LYS A 105 -1.24 7.14 -27.65
C LYS A 105 -2.60 6.43 -27.66
N GLN A 106 -2.78 5.41 -26.83
CA GLN A 106 -4.03 4.69 -26.64
C GLN A 106 -4.92 5.45 -25.64
N TYR A 107 -5.43 6.61 -26.03
CA TYR A 107 -6.07 7.56 -25.11
C TYR A 107 -7.37 7.07 -24.50
N LYS A 108 -8.19 6.29 -25.23
CA LYS A 108 -9.42 5.71 -24.71
C LYS A 108 -9.15 4.68 -23.59
N PRO A 109 -8.30 3.64 -23.81
CA PRO A 109 -7.88 2.75 -22.73
C PRO A 109 -7.25 3.49 -21.52
N ALA A 110 -6.39 4.48 -21.78
CA ALA A 110 -5.76 5.27 -20.72
C ALA A 110 -6.80 5.96 -19.82
N ALA A 111 -7.84 6.58 -20.40
CA ALA A 111 -8.92 7.20 -19.65
C ALA A 111 -9.62 6.20 -18.74
N THR A 112 -9.98 5.03 -19.24
CA THR A 112 -10.64 3.97 -18.47
C THR A 112 -9.78 3.50 -17.28
N TYR A 113 -8.47 3.35 -17.48
CA TYR A 113 -7.58 2.93 -16.41
C TYR A 113 -7.41 4.00 -15.32
N TYR A 114 -7.28 5.28 -15.69
CA TYR A 114 -7.23 6.37 -14.71
C TYR A 114 -8.55 6.51 -13.94
N GLU A 115 -9.70 6.33 -14.60
CA GLU A 115 -11.00 6.32 -13.94
C GLU A 115 -11.10 5.18 -12.91
N LYS A 116 -10.62 3.97 -13.26
CA LYS A 116 -10.53 2.85 -12.32
C LYS A 116 -9.62 3.17 -11.13
N ALA A 117 -8.42 3.70 -11.39
CA ALA A 117 -7.50 4.09 -10.34
C ALA A 117 -8.13 5.08 -9.36
N LEU A 118 -8.80 6.11 -9.88
CA LEU A 118 -9.47 7.14 -9.07
C LEU A 118 -10.78 6.67 -8.41
N LYS A 119 -11.41 5.62 -8.93
CA LYS A 119 -12.52 4.96 -8.27
C LYS A 119 -12.05 4.15 -7.05
N ILE A 120 -10.89 3.50 -7.14
CA ILE A 120 -10.27 2.73 -6.05
C ILE A 120 -9.69 3.68 -4.99
N ASN A 121 -8.90 4.65 -5.42
CA ASN A 121 -8.32 5.68 -4.57
C ASN A 121 -8.60 7.07 -5.17
N PRO A 122 -9.66 7.77 -4.73
CA PRO A 122 -10.00 9.10 -5.24
C PRO A 122 -8.90 10.14 -5.04
N ASN A 123 -7.97 9.93 -4.11
CA ASN A 123 -6.89 10.85 -3.76
C ASN A 123 -5.52 10.42 -4.30
N HIS A 124 -5.49 9.50 -5.25
CA HIS A 124 -4.27 9.03 -5.89
C HIS A 124 -3.62 10.15 -6.72
N LEU A 125 -2.54 10.73 -6.22
CA LEU A 125 -1.90 11.92 -6.82
C LEU A 125 -1.48 11.68 -8.26
N GLY A 126 -0.71 10.63 -8.55
CA GLY A 126 -0.27 10.30 -9.90
C GLY A 126 -1.42 10.05 -10.89
N ALA A 127 -2.53 9.45 -10.44
CA ALA A 127 -3.67 9.24 -11.32
C ALA A 127 -4.40 10.56 -11.64
N LEU A 128 -4.48 11.50 -10.68
CA LEU A 128 -5.02 12.84 -10.91
C LEU A 128 -4.15 13.63 -11.89
N GLU A 129 -2.83 13.57 -11.72
CA GLU A 129 -1.86 14.21 -12.61
C GLU A 129 -1.98 13.64 -14.04
N TYR A 130 -1.78 12.33 -14.21
CA TYR A 130 -1.74 11.71 -15.54
C TYR A 130 -3.08 11.73 -16.25
N GLN A 131 -4.20 11.63 -15.54
CA GLN A 131 -5.51 11.88 -16.14
C GLN A 131 -5.65 13.35 -16.56
N GLY A 132 -5.14 14.28 -15.77
CA GLY A 132 -5.10 15.69 -16.10
C GLY A 132 -4.30 15.96 -17.37
N GLU A 133 -3.11 15.37 -17.50
CA GLU A 133 -2.32 15.44 -18.74
C GLU A 133 -3.06 14.83 -19.94
N LEU A 134 -3.75 13.70 -19.75
CA LEU A 134 -4.59 13.12 -20.80
C LEU A 134 -5.71 14.07 -21.23
N PHE A 135 -6.33 14.77 -20.28
CA PHE A 135 -7.33 15.80 -20.61
C PHE A 135 -6.74 16.95 -21.41
N VAL A 136 -5.51 17.39 -21.11
CA VAL A 136 -4.80 18.40 -21.91
C VAL A 136 -4.54 17.88 -23.33
N LEU A 137 -4.05 16.63 -23.49
CA LEU A 137 -3.80 16.01 -24.78
C LEU A 137 -5.06 15.84 -25.63
N THR A 138 -6.21 15.67 -25.00
CA THR A 138 -7.52 15.46 -25.66
C THR A 138 -8.37 16.73 -25.71
N ASN A 139 -7.77 17.92 -25.52
CA ASN A 139 -8.42 19.23 -25.53
C ASN A 139 -9.53 19.42 -24.47
N LYS A 140 -9.51 18.66 -23.39
CA LYS A 140 -10.46 18.74 -22.27
C LYS A 140 -9.87 19.54 -21.09
N VAL A 141 -9.28 20.71 -21.36
CA VAL A 141 -8.48 21.49 -20.37
C VAL A 141 -9.28 21.86 -19.11
N SER A 142 -10.60 22.07 -19.22
CA SER A 142 -11.44 22.34 -18.04
C SER A 142 -11.43 21.19 -17.02
N PHE A 143 -11.37 19.93 -17.45
CA PHE A 143 -11.25 18.77 -16.58
C PHE A 143 -9.84 18.65 -15.97
N ALA A 144 -8.79 18.98 -16.76
CA ALA A 144 -7.43 19.05 -16.24
C ALA A 144 -7.30 20.07 -15.09
N LYS A 145 -7.92 21.25 -15.22
CA LYS A 145 -7.97 22.28 -14.16
C LYS A 145 -8.68 21.78 -12.91
N LYS A 146 -9.74 20.96 -13.01
CA LYS A 146 -10.38 20.34 -11.85
C LYS A 146 -9.44 19.42 -11.09
N ASN A 147 -8.69 18.58 -11.81
CA ASN A 147 -7.67 17.73 -11.20
C ASN A 147 -6.56 18.56 -10.54
N LEU A 148 -6.13 19.66 -11.18
CA LEU A 148 -5.12 20.56 -10.63
C LEU A 148 -5.55 21.15 -9.27
N VAL A 149 -6.78 21.65 -9.18
CA VAL A 149 -7.34 22.16 -7.92
C VAL A 149 -7.41 21.07 -6.85
N LYS A 150 -7.71 19.82 -7.26
CA LYS A 150 -7.73 18.70 -6.33
C LYS A 150 -6.32 18.35 -5.82
N LEU A 151 -5.31 18.34 -6.70
CA LEU A 151 -3.91 18.14 -6.33
C LEU A 151 -3.43 19.25 -5.37
N GLU A 152 -3.76 20.52 -5.64
CA GLU A 152 -3.45 21.63 -4.75
C GLU A 152 -3.94 21.38 -3.32
N LYS A 153 -5.18 20.91 -3.17
CA LYS A 153 -5.76 20.60 -1.86
C LYS A 153 -5.14 19.39 -1.17
N LEU A 154 -4.69 18.40 -1.94
CA LEU A 154 -4.16 17.14 -1.40
C LEU A 154 -2.69 17.23 -1.00
N CYS A 155 -1.87 17.91 -1.78
CA CYS A 155 -0.42 17.93 -1.60
C CYS A 155 0.21 19.32 -1.67
N GLY A 156 -0.58 20.37 -1.95
CA GLY A 156 -0.13 21.75 -1.99
C GLY A 156 0.56 22.16 -3.31
N LEU A 157 0.93 23.44 -3.37
CA LEU A 157 1.43 24.09 -4.58
C LEU A 157 2.86 23.65 -4.99
N LYS A 158 3.58 22.93 -4.13
CA LYS A 158 4.99 22.54 -4.34
C LYS A 158 5.16 21.03 -4.63
N CYS A 159 4.10 20.24 -4.61
CA CYS A 159 4.25 18.82 -4.92
C CYS A 159 4.45 18.60 -6.42
N GLY A 160 5.16 17.53 -6.78
CA GLY A 160 5.56 17.23 -8.15
C GLY A 160 4.37 17.14 -9.09
N GLU A 161 3.34 16.38 -8.69
CA GLU A 161 2.15 16.13 -9.50
C GLU A 161 1.36 17.41 -9.80
N TYR A 162 1.28 18.33 -8.83
CA TYR A 162 0.66 19.64 -9.07
C TYR A 162 1.47 20.45 -10.08
N LEU A 163 2.79 20.51 -9.90
CA LEU A 163 3.67 21.32 -10.76
C LEU A 163 3.70 20.78 -12.20
N ASP A 164 3.74 19.46 -12.37
CA ASP A 164 3.78 18.82 -13.68
C ASP A 164 2.46 19.01 -14.43
N LEU A 165 1.32 18.84 -13.78
CA LEU A 165 0.02 19.11 -14.40
C LEU A 165 -0.17 20.60 -14.69
N LYS A 166 0.25 21.52 -13.79
CA LYS A 166 0.23 22.97 -14.03
C LYS A 166 1.04 23.33 -15.29
N LYS A 167 2.25 22.78 -15.41
CA LYS A 167 3.12 22.95 -16.58
C LYS A 167 2.47 22.41 -17.87
N ALA A 168 1.80 21.25 -17.80
CA ALA A 168 1.10 20.66 -18.93
C ALA A 168 -0.06 21.56 -19.42
N ILE A 169 -0.84 22.12 -18.50
CA ILE A 169 -1.93 23.07 -18.81
C ILE A 169 -1.40 24.36 -19.41
N GLY A 170 -0.27 24.89 -18.93
CA GLY A 170 0.31 26.15 -19.39
C GLY A 170 0.94 26.10 -20.81
N LYS A 171 1.07 24.91 -21.40
CA LYS A 171 1.57 24.71 -22.76
C LYS A 171 0.49 24.72 -23.84
N LYS A 172 -0.78 24.86 -23.45
CA LYS A 172 -1.96 24.90 -24.33
C LYS A 172 -2.55 26.30 -24.38
#